data_0696b08ad001b0272c23495d9fc52ce2
#
_entry.id   0696b08ad001b0272c23495d9fc52ce2
#
_cell.length_a   1.000
_cell.length_b   1.000
_cell.length_c   1.000
_cell.angle_alpha   90.00
_cell.angle_beta   90.00
_cell.angle_gamma   90.00
#
_symmetry.space_group_name_H-M   'P 1'
#
loop_
_entity.id
_entity.type
_entity.pdbx_description
1 polymer ?
#
loop_
_entity_poly.entity_id
_entity_poly.type
_entity_poly.pdbx_seq_one_letter_code
_entity_poly.pdbx_strand_id
1 'polypeptide(L)'
;DWHEDKAYGYYNTMHRFFRDCGAAFVKVDNQSMYRRFYRGMDTVGRVCREYHRGLEASVGVNFGGDMINCMGMASEDMWNRPTSAISRCSDDFQPENRPWFTKHILQCTYNSLIQGQFYWSDYDMWWTDDSQGPKNSVLRAVSGGPIYVSDELDRSRAEIIAPLAFADGRILRCDRPGMPARDCLFADPETAHKPLKIQNLCGGSCGSRGSYGSAVIAAFHIDRDNTPIVGTIRPEDAEGIAQAEEYAVYEHFSGEMTILRAGEALPFTLADHDDFRLYIIVPVVDGFAPIGLVDKYISPLGITAQIGETVALYEHGRYGYVKAGKLYIEER
;
A
#
# COMPACT_ATOMS: atom_id res chain seq x y z
N ASP A 1 -7.97 17.42 -29.56
CA ASP A 1 -8.23 16.32 -30.48
C ASP A 1 -7.68 15.03 -29.88
N TRP A 2 -8.44 13.93 -29.92
CA TRP A 2 -8.14 12.66 -29.26
C TRP A 2 -7.30 11.70 -30.12
N HIS A 3 -7.06 12.02 -31.38
CA HIS A 3 -6.20 11.19 -32.23
C HIS A 3 -4.77 11.14 -31.67
N GLU A 4 -4.13 9.99 -31.79
CA GLU A 4 -2.86 9.67 -31.17
C GLU A 4 -1.79 10.77 -31.39
N ASP A 5 -1.64 11.27 -32.61
CA ASP A 5 -0.68 12.31 -32.95
C ASP A 5 -1.00 13.66 -32.28
N LYS A 6 -2.27 14.02 -32.16
CA LYS A 6 -2.71 15.27 -31.53
C LYS A 6 -2.65 15.18 -30.00
N ALA A 7 -3.06 14.06 -29.43
CA ALA A 7 -2.89 13.78 -28.00
C ALA A 7 -1.40 13.81 -27.61
N TYR A 8 -0.53 13.15 -28.38
CA TYR A 8 0.91 13.23 -28.16
C TYR A 8 1.42 14.68 -28.19
N GLY A 9 1.09 15.46 -29.23
CA GLY A 9 1.52 16.86 -29.34
C GLY A 9 1.10 17.73 -28.17
N TYR A 10 -0.14 17.55 -27.71
CA TYR A 10 -0.66 18.25 -26.54
C TYR A 10 0.14 17.91 -25.27
N TYR A 11 0.24 16.63 -24.94
CA TYR A 11 0.97 16.18 -23.75
C TYR A 11 2.47 16.48 -23.82
N ASN A 12 3.09 16.25 -24.97
CA ASN A 12 4.52 16.48 -25.14
C ASN A 12 4.91 17.95 -24.91
N THR A 13 4.05 18.88 -25.30
CA THR A 13 4.31 20.32 -25.06
C THR A 13 4.37 20.64 -23.57
N MET A 14 3.42 20.11 -22.77
CA MET A 14 3.39 20.30 -21.32
C MET A 14 4.51 19.51 -20.62
N HIS A 15 4.69 18.25 -21.00
CA HIS A 15 5.65 17.36 -20.35
C HIS A 15 7.10 17.83 -20.56
N ARG A 16 7.43 18.35 -21.73
CA ARG A 16 8.73 18.98 -21.97
C ARG A 16 8.97 20.14 -21.03
N PHE A 17 7.98 21.02 -20.88
CA PHE A 17 8.09 22.15 -19.95
C PHE A 17 8.33 21.65 -18.52
N PHE A 18 7.53 20.68 -18.02
CA PHE A 18 7.72 20.15 -16.68
C PHE A 18 9.08 19.47 -16.47
N ARG A 19 9.52 18.67 -17.45
CA ARG A 19 10.85 18.05 -17.43
C ARG A 19 11.95 19.11 -17.39
N ASP A 20 11.84 20.12 -18.22
CA ASP A 20 12.84 21.21 -18.30
C ASP A 20 12.86 22.07 -17.02
N CYS A 21 11.77 22.06 -16.24
CA CYS A 21 11.69 22.62 -14.88
C CYS A 21 12.21 21.66 -13.79
N GLY A 22 12.62 20.45 -14.14
CA GLY A 22 13.21 19.48 -13.19
C GLY A 22 12.22 18.46 -12.61
N ALA A 23 10.98 18.36 -13.12
CA ALA A 23 10.08 17.29 -12.71
C ALA A 23 10.61 15.92 -13.16
N ALA A 24 10.62 14.94 -12.23
CA ALA A 24 11.10 13.59 -12.50
C ALA A 24 9.97 12.64 -12.96
N PHE A 25 8.73 12.93 -12.61
CA PHE A 25 7.54 12.17 -13.00
C PHE A 25 6.32 13.08 -13.09
N VAL A 26 5.20 12.54 -13.57
CA VAL A 26 3.92 13.27 -13.63
C VAL A 26 2.78 12.45 -13.02
N LYS A 27 1.86 13.13 -12.34
CA LYS A 27 0.53 12.60 -12.02
C LYS A 27 -0.46 13.21 -12.98
N VAL A 28 -1.10 12.38 -13.80
CA VAL A 28 -2.00 12.83 -14.86
C VAL A 28 -3.44 12.55 -14.45
N ASP A 29 -4.16 13.61 -14.17
CA ASP A 29 -5.55 13.58 -13.74
C ASP A 29 -6.54 13.65 -14.91
N ASN A 30 -7.83 13.52 -14.62
CA ASN A 30 -8.95 13.65 -15.56
C ASN A 30 -8.93 12.66 -16.75
N GLN A 31 -8.26 11.54 -16.62
CA GLN A 31 -8.06 10.62 -17.73
C GLN A 31 -9.37 10.03 -18.28
N SER A 32 -10.39 9.77 -17.46
CA SER A 32 -11.70 9.27 -17.91
C SER A 32 -12.61 10.33 -18.55
N MET A 33 -12.18 11.60 -18.61
CA MET A 33 -13.01 12.70 -19.15
C MET A 33 -13.20 12.63 -20.66
N TYR A 34 -12.38 11.88 -21.40
CA TYR A 34 -12.57 11.67 -22.84
C TYR A 34 -13.98 11.16 -23.16
N ARG A 35 -14.63 10.39 -22.30
CA ARG A 35 -16.00 9.92 -22.46
C ARG A 35 -17.05 11.05 -22.51
N ARG A 36 -16.75 12.19 -21.89
CA ARG A 36 -17.59 13.39 -21.95
C ARG A 36 -17.22 14.30 -23.09
N PHE A 37 -15.93 14.60 -23.26
CA PHE A 37 -15.43 15.56 -24.25
C PHE A 37 -15.59 15.10 -25.67
N TYR A 38 -15.51 13.80 -25.92
CA TYR A 38 -15.57 13.22 -27.27
C TYR A 38 -16.80 12.36 -27.53
N ARG A 39 -17.84 12.57 -26.71
CA ARG A 39 -19.11 11.85 -26.86
C ARG A 39 -19.72 12.05 -28.25
N GLY A 40 -20.00 10.95 -28.94
CA GLY A 40 -20.60 10.97 -30.27
C GLY A 40 -19.64 11.26 -31.43
N MET A 41 -18.34 11.45 -31.17
CA MET A 41 -17.33 11.62 -32.21
C MET A 41 -16.79 10.29 -32.76
N ASP A 42 -16.62 9.30 -31.87
CA ASP A 42 -16.22 7.94 -32.23
C ASP A 42 -16.60 6.97 -31.08
N THR A 43 -16.25 5.69 -31.21
CA THR A 43 -16.46 4.70 -30.14
C THR A 43 -15.54 5.00 -28.95
N VAL A 44 -16.05 4.78 -27.74
CA VAL A 44 -15.33 5.07 -26.48
C VAL A 44 -13.98 4.33 -26.44
N GLY A 45 -13.96 3.05 -26.82
CA GLY A 45 -12.73 2.25 -26.81
C GLY A 45 -11.66 2.76 -27.78
N ARG A 46 -12.05 3.28 -28.96
CA ARG A 46 -11.09 3.86 -29.90
C ARG A 46 -10.54 5.18 -29.39
N VAL A 47 -11.40 6.07 -28.94
CA VAL A 47 -10.99 7.35 -28.33
C VAL A 47 -10.03 7.12 -27.17
N CYS A 48 -10.39 6.23 -26.25
CA CYS A 48 -9.55 5.90 -25.11
C CYS A 48 -8.17 5.38 -25.51
N ARG A 49 -8.14 4.42 -26.44
CA ARG A 49 -6.88 3.83 -26.91
C ARG A 49 -5.94 4.85 -27.53
N GLU A 50 -6.44 5.68 -28.44
CA GLU A 50 -5.59 6.66 -29.10
C GLU A 50 -5.14 7.78 -28.17
N TYR A 51 -6.04 8.23 -27.28
CA TYR A 51 -5.72 9.20 -26.25
C TYR A 51 -4.60 8.71 -25.31
N HIS A 52 -4.71 7.47 -24.78
CA HIS A 52 -3.71 6.91 -23.90
C HIS A 52 -2.39 6.61 -24.60
N ARG A 53 -2.40 6.20 -25.86
CA ARG A 53 -1.17 6.04 -26.65
C ARG A 53 -0.40 7.34 -26.76
N GLY A 54 -1.09 8.43 -27.07
CA GLY A 54 -0.45 9.76 -27.13
C GLY A 54 0.09 10.21 -25.77
N LEU A 55 -0.66 9.99 -24.71
CA LEU A 55 -0.23 10.28 -23.33
C LEU A 55 1.01 9.46 -22.94
N GLU A 56 0.94 8.14 -23.03
CA GLU A 56 2.03 7.25 -22.64
C GLU A 56 3.30 7.44 -23.48
N ALA A 57 3.16 7.69 -24.78
CA ALA A 57 4.30 8.03 -25.63
C ALA A 57 5.00 9.30 -25.15
N SER A 58 4.24 10.33 -24.77
CA SER A 58 4.80 11.57 -24.23
C SER A 58 5.48 11.37 -22.88
N VAL A 59 4.89 10.57 -21.99
CA VAL A 59 5.49 10.22 -20.69
C VAL A 59 6.77 9.42 -20.91
N GLY A 60 6.76 8.44 -21.80
CA GLY A 60 7.95 7.65 -22.14
C GLY A 60 9.13 8.50 -22.58
N VAL A 61 8.87 9.48 -23.47
CA VAL A 61 9.94 10.38 -24.01
C VAL A 61 10.45 11.36 -22.95
N ASN A 62 9.58 11.87 -22.07
CA ASN A 62 9.95 12.96 -21.17
C ASN A 62 10.32 12.48 -19.75
N PHE A 63 9.77 11.36 -19.28
CA PHE A 63 9.90 10.87 -17.91
C PHE A 63 10.25 9.38 -17.81
N GLY A 64 10.70 8.75 -18.91
CA GLY A 64 11.10 7.34 -18.87
C GLY A 64 9.97 6.35 -18.61
N GLY A 65 8.71 6.79 -18.59
CA GLY A 65 7.54 5.98 -18.24
C GLY A 65 6.98 6.26 -16.84
N ASP A 66 7.62 7.12 -16.08
CA ASP A 66 7.22 7.39 -14.68
C ASP A 66 5.98 8.29 -14.61
N MET A 67 4.85 7.66 -14.32
CA MET A 67 3.55 8.33 -14.26
C MET A 67 2.63 7.68 -13.21
N ILE A 68 1.89 8.52 -12.48
CA ILE A 68 0.72 8.11 -11.70
C ILE A 68 -0.53 8.46 -12.52
N ASN A 69 -1.31 7.44 -12.88
CA ASN A 69 -2.61 7.63 -13.52
C ASN A 69 -3.66 8.03 -12.48
N CYS A 70 -4.43 9.10 -12.76
CA CYS A 70 -5.48 9.58 -11.88
C CYS A 70 -6.79 9.81 -12.63
N MET A 71 -7.93 9.67 -11.95
CA MET A 71 -9.29 9.68 -12.53
C MET A 71 -9.43 8.82 -13.80
N GLY A 72 -8.74 7.70 -13.82
CA GLY A 72 -8.67 6.77 -14.94
C GLY A 72 -9.03 5.34 -14.51
N MET A 73 -10.05 5.18 -13.66
CA MET A 73 -10.49 3.89 -13.14
C MET A 73 -11.58 3.23 -14.00
N ALA A 74 -11.93 3.80 -15.14
CA ALA A 74 -12.85 3.18 -16.06
C ALA A 74 -12.23 1.93 -16.71
N SER A 75 -13.07 0.94 -17.03
CA SER A 75 -12.61 -0.31 -17.65
C SER A 75 -11.81 -0.07 -18.93
N GLU A 76 -12.22 0.90 -19.73
CA GLU A 76 -11.53 1.27 -20.97
C GLU A 76 -10.13 1.79 -20.71
N ASP A 77 -9.92 2.53 -19.60
CA ASP A 77 -8.59 3.01 -19.21
C ASP A 77 -7.67 1.86 -18.85
N MET A 78 -8.14 0.92 -18.04
CA MET A 78 -7.36 -0.23 -17.60
C MET A 78 -6.84 -1.08 -18.78
N TRP A 79 -7.64 -1.22 -19.84
CA TRP A 79 -7.27 -2.01 -21.02
C TRP A 79 -6.39 -1.27 -22.03
N ASN A 80 -6.22 0.03 -21.91
CA ASN A 80 -5.53 0.86 -22.89
C ASN A 80 -4.28 1.59 -22.34
N ARG A 81 -3.66 1.08 -21.30
CA ARG A 81 -2.42 1.60 -20.69
C ARG A 81 -1.32 0.53 -20.68
N PRO A 82 -0.72 0.21 -21.83
CA PRO A 82 0.23 -0.90 -21.92
C PRO A 82 1.57 -0.65 -21.22
N THR A 83 1.93 0.59 -20.91
CA THR A 83 3.26 0.95 -20.39
C THR A 83 3.24 1.55 -18.97
N SER A 84 2.09 1.99 -18.46
CA SER A 84 2.00 2.54 -17.10
C SER A 84 1.76 1.47 -16.06
N ALA A 85 2.44 1.60 -14.91
CA ALA A 85 2.42 0.61 -13.83
C ALA A 85 1.65 1.06 -12.58
N ILE A 86 1.23 2.32 -12.46
CA ILE A 86 0.63 2.89 -11.25
C ILE A 86 -0.70 3.55 -11.59
N SER A 87 -1.74 3.25 -10.83
CA SER A 87 -3.05 3.89 -10.99
C SER A 87 -3.72 4.17 -9.65
N ARG A 88 -4.25 5.38 -9.51
CA ARG A 88 -5.14 5.75 -8.42
C ARG A 88 -6.35 4.81 -8.38
N CYS A 89 -6.73 4.37 -7.19
CA CYS A 89 -7.80 3.40 -7.00
C CYS A 89 -8.97 3.90 -6.12
N SER A 90 -8.94 5.17 -5.71
CA SER A 90 -9.94 5.77 -4.83
C SER A 90 -10.30 7.20 -5.27
N ASP A 91 -11.36 7.75 -4.69
CA ASP A 91 -11.58 9.20 -4.65
C ASP A 91 -10.46 9.90 -3.87
N ASP A 92 -10.41 11.23 -3.92
CA ASP A 92 -9.35 12.01 -3.31
C ASP A 92 -9.28 11.85 -1.80
N PHE A 93 -8.07 11.85 -1.25
CA PHE A 93 -7.86 12.07 0.17
C PHE A 93 -8.45 13.45 0.56
N GLN A 94 -9.15 13.50 1.68
CA GLN A 94 -9.69 14.73 2.24
C GLN A 94 -9.11 14.95 3.64
N PRO A 95 -8.24 15.95 3.81
CA PRO A 95 -7.62 16.22 5.09
C PRO A 95 -8.66 16.61 6.14
N GLU A 96 -8.41 16.22 7.40
CA GLU A 96 -9.25 16.50 8.57
C GLU A 96 -10.72 16.08 8.42
N ASN A 97 -11.01 15.18 7.48
CA ASN A 97 -12.35 14.64 7.23
C ASN A 97 -12.45 13.18 7.68
N ARG A 98 -12.63 12.93 8.96
CA ARG A 98 -12.71 11.58 9.54
C ARG A 98 -13.77 10.68 8.90
N PRO A 99 -15.01 11.14 8.64
CA PRO A 99 -16.01 10.30 7.95
C PRO A 99 -15.59 9.91 6.53
N TRP A 100 -14.79 10.75 5.85
CA TRP A 100 -14.31 10.46 4.51
C TRP A 100 -13.23 9.37 4.48
N PHE A 101 -12.51 9.18 5.58
CA PHE A 101 -11.52 8.10 5.70
C PHE A 101 -12.14 6.73 5.41
N THR A 102 -13.36 6.47 5.93
CA THR A 102 -14.08 5.22 5.69
C THR A 102 -14.31 4.97 4.20
N LYS A 103 -14.80 5.96 3.45
CA LYS A 103 -15.00 5.84 2.00
C LYS A 103 -13.68 5.63 1.26
N HIS A 104 -12.67 6.40 1.65
CA HIS A 104 -11.36 6.34 1.02
C HIS A 104 -10.71 4.97 1.19
N ILE A 105 -10.68 4.44 2.42
CA ILE A 105 -10.07 3.12 2.69
C ILE A 105 -10.84 1.98 2.03
N LEU A 106 -12.18 2.04 1.99
CA LEU A 106 -13.01 1.06 1.29
C LEU A 106 -12.67 1.01 -0.20
N GLN A 107 -12.62 2.18 -0.84
CA GLN A 107 -12.27 2.28 -2.26
C GLN A 107 -10.84 1.79 -2.51
N CYS A 108 -9.86 2.24 -1.73
CA CYS A 108 -8.47 1.79 -1.83
C CYS A 108 -8.39 0.26 -1.77
N THR A 109 -9.04 -0.34 -0.78
CA THR A 109 -8.93 -1.76 -0.49
C THR A 109 -9.64 -2.63 -1.53
N TYR A 110 -10.91 -2.35 -1.81
CA TYR A 110 -11.72 -3.23 -2.68
C TYR A 110 -11.47 -3.00 -4.17
N ASN A 111 -11.16 -1.77 -4.60
CA ASN A 111 -10.75 -1.54 -5.98
C ASN A 111 -9.42 -2.24 -6.32
N SER A 112 -8.55 -2.43 -5.34
CA SER A 112 -7.29 -3.17 -5.52
C SER A 112 -7.49 -4.64 -5.89
N LEU A 113 -8.64 -5.25 -5.62
CA LEU A 113 -8.95 -6.61 -6.06
C LEU A 113 -8.92 -6.75 -7.58
N ILE A 114 -9.42 -5.75 -8.32
CA ILE A 114 -9.43 -5.75 -9.78
C ILE A 114 -8.23 -4.98 -10.31
N GLN A 115 -8.05 -3.73 -9.91
CA GLN A 115 -6.99 -2.88 -10.44
C GLN A 115 -5.59 -3.40 -10.08
N GLY A 116 -5.44 -4.00 -8.91
CA GLY A 116 -4.19 -4.61 -8.46
C GLY A 116 -3.69 -5.79 -9.31
N GLN A 117 -4.51 -6.29 -10.24
CA GLN A 117 -4.08 -7.28 -11.23
C GLN A 117 -3.31 -6.66 -12.40
N PHE A 118 -3.38 -5.34 -12.57
CA PHE A 118 -2.80 -4.60 -13.69
C PHE A 118 -1.81 -3.54 -13.24
N TYR A 119 -2.04 -2.92 -12.05
CA TYR A 119 -1.31 -1.76 -11.57
C TYR A 119 -0.95 -1.90 -10.11
N TRP A 120 0.08 -1.17 -9.69
CA TRP A 120 0.27 -0.81 -8.30
C TRP A 120 -0.80 0.21 -7.92
N SER A 121 -1.61 -0.12 -6.93
CA SER A 121 -2.70 0.74 -6.48
C SER A 121 -2.14 1.96 -5.74
N ASP A 122 -2.40 3.14 -6.27
CA ASP A 122 -2.10 4.40 -5.61
C ASP A 122 -3.22 4.73 -4.62
N TYR A 123 -2.87 4.75 -3.31
CA TYR A 123 -3.80 5.08 -2.21
C TYR A 123 -3.81 6.59 -1.92
N ASP A 124 -3.36 7.40 -2.87
CA ASP A 124 -3.32 8.85 -2.82
C ASP A 124 -2.31 9.47 -1.85
N MET A 125 -2.09 10.78 -2.04
CA MET A 125 -1.40 11.64 -1.09
C MET A 125 -2.15 11.70 0.25
N TRP A 126 -1.47 12.20 1.28
CA TRP A 126 -2.05 12.42 2.60
C TRP A 126 -1.23 13.48 3.34
N TRP A 127 -1.73 13.94 4.49
CA TRP A 127 -1.01 14.88 5.35
C TRP A 127 -0.47 14.17 6.58
N THR A 128 0.79 14.42 6.91
CA THR A 128 1.41 13.82 8.09
C THR A 128 0.92 14.45 9.39
N ASP A 129 0.53 15.71 9.35
CA ASP A 129 -0.03 16.44 10.49
C ASP A 129 -1.57 16.41 10.57
N ASP A 130 -2.22 15.63 9.71
CA ASP A 130 -3.63 15.29 9.84
C ASP A 130 -3.91 14.59 11.18
N SER A 131 -5.08 14.83 11.77
CA SER A 131 -5.50 14.19 13.02
C SER A 131 -5.48 12.67 12.95
N GLN A 132 -5.56 12.08 11.75
CA GLN A 132 -5.43 10.66 11.45
C GLN A 132 -4.08 10.32 10.75
N GLY A 133 -3.07 11.14 10.89
CA GLY A 133 -1.76 10.96 10.27
C GLY A 133 -1.16 9.57 10.44
N PRO A 134 -1.03 9.02 11.67
CA PRO A 134 -0.51 7.66 11.90
C PRO A 134 -1.34 6.58 11.20
N LYS A 135 -2.68 6.69 11.24
CA LYS A 135 -3.62 5.76 10.59
C LYS A 135 -3.46 5.78 9.07
N ASN A 136 -3.36 6.98 8.49
CA ASN A 136 -3.09 7.18 7.07
C ASN A 136 -1.70 6.66 6.66
N SER A 137 -0.70 6.81 7.50
CA SER A 137 0.65 6.29 7.29
C SER A 137 0.66 4.76 7.19
N VAL A 138 0.00 4.07 8.13
CA VAL A 138 -0.14 2.60 8.11
C VAL A 138 -0.91 2.14 6.87
N LEU A 139 -1.96 2.87 6.47
CA LEU A 139 -2.72 2.55 5.26
C LEU A 139 -1.83 2.56 4.02
N ARG A 140 -0.93 3.57 3.88
CA ARG A 140 0.02 3.62 2.75
C ARG A 140 1.11 2.58 2.87
N ALA A 141 1.59 2.28 4.08
CA ALA A 141 2.59 1.23 4.29
C ALA A 141 2.15 -0.13 3.73
N VAL A 142 0.89 -0.52 3.97
CA VAL A 142 0.37 -1.82 3.52
C VAL A 142 -0.12 -1.82 2.07
N SER A 143 -0.19 -0.65 1.41
CA SER A 143 -0.72 -0.52 0.05
C SER A 143 0.14 -1.23 -1.02
N GLY A 144 1.46 -1.31 -0.80
CA GLY A 144 2.44 -1.74 -1.82
C GLY A 144 2.61 -0.73 -2.97
N GLY A 145 1.78 0.31 -3.03
CA GLY A 145 1.82 1.37 -4.03
C GLY A 145 2.83 2.47 -3.71
N PRO A 146 2.79 3.59 -4.43
CA PRO A 146 3.61 4.76 -4.13
C PRO A 146 3.18 5.38 -2.80
N ILE A 147 4.15 5.98 -2.09
CA ILE A 147 3.91 6.70 -0.84
C ILE A 147 4.41 8.13 -1.02
N TYR A 148 3.55 9.11 -0.88
CA TYR A 148 3.87 10.53 -1.01
C TYR A 148 2.90 11.37 -0.21
N VAL A 149 3.40 12.48 0.32
CA VAL A 149 2.65 13.42 1.17
C VAL A 149 2.40 14.73 0.44
N SER A 150 1.41 15.47 0.89
CA SER A 150 1.07 16.80 0.38
C SER A 150 0.96 17.81 1.52
N ASP A 151 1.86 17.68 2.49
CA ASP A 151 1.94 18.58 3.63
C ASP A 151 2.16 20.03 3.20
N GLU A 152 1.65 20.95 3.98
CA GLU A 152 2.07 22.36 3.92
C GLU A 152 3.55 22.47 4.26
N LEU A 153 4.23 23.43 3.67
CA LEU A 153 5.65 23.67 3.96
C LEU A 153 5.88 23.82 5.46
N ASP A 154 6.95 23.20 5.94
CA ASP A 154 7.38 23.19 7.33
C ASP A 154 6.43 22.51 8.34
N ARG A 155 5.43 21.75 7.84
CA ARG A 155 4.47 21.01 8.68
C ARG A 155 4.64 19.50 8.65
N SER A 156 5.58 18.99 7.87
CA SER A 156 5.81 17.53 7.80
C SER A 156 6.31 16.97 9.13
N ARG A 157 5.69 15.89 9.56
CA ARG A 157 6.03 15.19 10.81
C ARG A 157 6.94 14.01 10.52
N ALA A 158 8.23 14.19 10.84
CA ALA A 158 9.27 13.20 10.57
C ALA A 158 8.98 11.84 11.23
N GLU A 159 8.42 11.84 12.44
CA GLU A 159 8.07 10.63 13.20
C GLU A 159 6.96 9.79 12.52
N ILE A 160 6.14 10.41 11.69
CA ILE A 160 5.10 9.73 10.90
C ILE A 160 5.68 9.14 9.61
N ILE A 161 6.71 9.78 9.05
CA ILE A 161 7.35 9.37 7.80
C ILE A 161 8.44 8.32 8.04
N ALA A 162 9.21 8.44 9.13
CA ALA A 162 10.37 7.58 9.41
C ALA A 162 10.09 6.07 9.39
N PRO A 163 8.90 5.56 9.85
CA PRO A 163 8.59 4.14 9.75
C PRO A 163 8.35 3.62 8.32
N LEU A 164 8.16 4.53 7.33
CA LEU A 164 7.86 4.20 5.93
C LEU A 164 9.10 4.06 5.05
N ALA A 165 10.25 4.57 5.50
CA ALA A 165 11.47 4.62 4.68
C ALA A 165 12.72 4.31 5.51
N PHE A 166 13.78 3.88 4.82
CA PHE A 166 15.11 3.80 5.37
C PHE A 166 15.77 5.19 5.47
N ALA A 167 16.87 5.27 6.21
CA ALA A 167 17.60 6.53 6.41
C ALA A 167 18.15 7.12 5.10
N ASP A 168 18.37 6.30 4.08
CA ASP A 168 18.80 6.73 2.74
C ASP A 168 17.64 7.26 1.85
N GLY A 169 16.40 7.27 2.37
CA GLY A 169 15.19 7.71 1.68
C GLY A 169 14.49 6.62 0.87
N ARG A 170 14.98 5.39 0.84
CA ARG A 170 14.31 4.28 0.16
C ARG A 170 13.04 3.89 0.90
N ILE A 171 11.91 3.92 0.19
CA ILE A 171 10.60 3.56 0.74
C ILE A 171 10.49 2.03 0.89
N LEU A 172 9.98 1.59 2.04
CA LEU A 172 9.63 0.20 2.28
C LEU A 172 8.29 -0.13 1.60
N ARG A 173 8.33 -0.99 0.59
CA ARG A 173 7.15 -1.36 -0.19
C ARG A 173 6.87 -2.84 -0.07
N CYS A 174 5.63 -3.18 0.23
CA CYS A 174 5.13 -4.55 0.17
C CYS A 174 5.21 -5.12 -1.26
N ASP A 175 5.13 -6.45 -1.37
CA ASP A 175 5.43 -7.19 -2.60
C ASP A 175 4.34 -7.08 -3.68
N ARG A 176 3.13 -6.66 -3.31
CA ARG A 176 1.96 -6.55 -4.21
C ARG A 176 1.00 -5.46 -3.75
N PRO A 177 -0.04 -5.10 -4.54
CA PRO A 177 -1.10 -4.23 -4.06
C PRO A 177 -1.79 -4.78 -2.81
N GLY A 178 -2.02 -3.93 -1.80
CA GLY A 178 -2.75 -4.28 -0.59
C GLY A 178 -4.20 -4.66 -0.92
N MET A 179 -4.69 -5.76 -0.34
CA MET A 179 -6.02 -6.30 -0.63
C MET A 179 -6.76 -6.62 0.68
N PRO A 180 -8.10 -6.67 0.67
CA PRO A 180 -8.82 -7.10 1.85
C PRO A 180 -8.41 -8.52 2.24
N ALA A 181 -8.33 -8.80 3.54
CA ALA A 181 -8.15 -10.15 4.02
C ALA A 181 -9.36 -11.02 3.65
N ARG A 182 -9.16 -12.34 3.60
CA ARG A 182 -10.16 -13.28 3.10
C ARG A 182 -11.53 -13.18 3.79
N ASP A 183 -11.56 -12.95 5.08
CA ASP A 183 -12.79 -12.82 5.87
C ASP A 183 -13.50 -11.46 5.68
N CYS A 184 -12.85 -10.51 5.01
CA CYS A 184 -13.43 -9.21 4.63
C CYS A 184 -14.01 -9.21 3.20
N LEU A 185 -13.77 -10.26 2.37
CA LEU A 185 -14.15 -10.24 0.95
C LEU A 185 -15.66 -10.12 0.72
N PHE A 186 -16.47 -10.75 1.57
CA PHE A 186 -17.94 -10.84 1.41
C PHE A 186 -18.69 -10.23 2.59
N ALA A 187 -18.00 -9.52 3.47
CA ALA A 187 -18.58 -8.77 4.57
C ALA A 187 -18.47 -7.28 4.29
N ASP A 188 -19.55 -6.53 4.49
CA ASP A 188 -19.49 -5.08 4.50
C ASP A 188 -18.96 -4.61 5.86
N PRO A 189 -17.72 -4.11 5.93
CA PRO A 189 -17.11 -3.77 7.23
C PRO A 189 -17.70 -2.50 7.87
N GLU A 190 -18.57 -1.75 7.16
CA GLU A 190 -19.34 -0.64 7.76
C GLU A 190 -20.55 -1.11 8.56
N THR A 191 -21.00 -2.37 8.38
CA THR A 191 -22.24 -2.88 8.99
C THR A 191 -22.10 -4.27 9.59
N ALA A 192 -20.98 -4.93 9.38
CA ALA A 192 -20.76 -6.30 9.84
C ALA A 192 -20.19 -6.40 11.26
N HIS A 193 -19.98 -5.27 11.97
CA HIS A 193 -19.34 -5.20 13.28
C HIS A 193 -17.99 -5.93 13.32
N LYS A 194 -17.20 -5.75 12.26
CA LYS A 194 -15.88 -6.35 12.09
C LYS A 194 -14.87 -5.34 11.58
N PRO A 195 -13.59 -5.45 11.96
CA PRO A 195 -12.55 -4.60 11.40
C PRO A 195 -12.36 -4.88 9.91
N LEU A 196 -12.09 -3.84 9.13
CA LEU A 196 -11.52 -4.01 7.80
C LEU A 196 -10.04 -4.36 7.95
N LYS A 197 -9.66 -5.53 7.44
CA LYS A 197 -8.27 -5.97 7.41
C LYS A 197 -7.71 -5.88 5.99
N ILE A 198 -6.55 -5.22 5.86
CA ILE A 198 -5.79 -5.15 4.61
C ILE A 198 -4.53 -5.99 4.80
N GLN A 199 -4.31 -6.94 3.91
CA GLN A 199 -3.19 -7.87 3.95
C GLN A 199 -2.21 -7.62 2.80
N ASN A 200 -0.93 -7.89 3.06
CA ASN A 200 0.11 -7.89 2.04
C ASN A 200 1.25 -8.83 2.42
N LEU A 201 2.06 -9.21 1.43
CA LEU A 201 3.30 -9.93 1.65
C LEU A 201 4.48 -8.97 1.71
N CYS A 202 5.53 -9.37 2.41
CA CYS A 202 6.77 -8.60 2.49
C CYS A 202 7.97 -9.54 2.48
N GLY A 203 8.84 -9.31 1.49
CA GLY A 203 10.14 -9.95 1.42
C GLY A 203 10.29 -11.12 0.46
N GLY A 204 9.41 -11.30 -0.54
CA GLY A 204 9.50 -12.43 -1.49
C GLY A 204 10.04 -12.11 -2.87
N SER A 205 9.89 -10.90 -3.40
CA SER A 205 10.07 -10.66 -4.84
C SER A 205 11.34 -9.93 -5.25
N CYS A 206 12.10 -9.34 -4.36
CA CYS A 206 13.26 -8.52 -4.73
C CYS A 206 14.62 -9.21 -4.60
N GLY A 207 14.71 -10.52 -4.92
CA GLY A 207 16.02 -11.17 -5.03
C GLY A 207 16.83 -11.29 -3.72
N SER A 208 16.36 -10.73 -2.63
CA SER A 208 16.91 -10.95 -1.30
C SER A 208 16.43 -12.31 -0.81
N ARG A 209 17.32 -13.27 -0.82
CA ARG A 209 17.12 -14.65 -0.33
C ARG A 209 16.86 -14.72 1.19
N GLY A 210 16.27 -13.69 1.80
CA GLY A 210 16.27 -13.53 3.24
C GLY A 210 14.94 -13.37 3.94
N SER A 211 13.87 -12.95 3.28
CA SER A 211 12.59 -12.90 3.96
C SER A 211 11.74 -14.10 3.55
N TYR A 212 11.50 -14.95 4.49
CA TYR A 212 10.82 -16.24 4.31
C TYR A 212 9.31 -16.09 4.21
N GLY A 213 8.83 -15.30 3.24
CA GLY A 213 7.39 -15.19 3.01
C GLY A 213 6.61 -14.64 4.20
N SER A 214 7.13 -13.59 4.84
CA SER A 214 6.44 -12.86 5.89
C SER A 214 5.28 -12.04 5.34
N ALA A 215 4.37 -11.66 6.19
CA ALA A 215 3.21 -10.86 5.83
C ALA A 215 2.97 -9.72 6.81
N VAL A 216 2.18 -8.75 6.36
CA VAL A 216 1.64 -7.69 7.20
C VAL A 216 0.13 -7.63 7.05
N ILE A 217 -0.56 -7.35 8.15
CA ILE A 217 -2.00 -7.14 8.18
C ILE A 217 -2.28 -5.87 8.98
N ALA A 218 -2.86 -4.87 8.34
CA ALA A 218 -3.41 -3.71 9.04
C ALA A 218 -4.91 -3.89 9.25
N ALA A 219 -5.39 -3.60 10.46
CA ALA A 219 -6.79 -3.68 10.83
C ALA A 219 -7.30 -2.30 11.22
N PHE A 220 -8.45 -1.89 10.67
CA PHE A 220 -9.04 -0.57 10.85
C PHE A 220 -10.48 -0.67 11.32
N HIS A 221 -10.86 0.22 12.24
CA HIS A 221 -12.24 0.40 12.64
C HIS A 221 -12.93 1.36 11.67
N ILE A 222 -13.90 0.85 10.91
CA ILE A 222 -14.72 1.63 9.98
C ILE A 222 -16.22 1.30 10.11
N ASP A 223 -16.60 0.60 11.19
CA ASP A 223 -18.01 0.29 11.44
C ASP A 223 -18.82 1.58 11.69
N ARG A 224 -20.03 1.61 11.12
CA ARG A 224 -20.87 2.82 11.14
C ARG A 224 -21.24 3.28 12.54
N ASP A 225 -21.42 2.34 13.47
CA ASP A 225 -21.92 2.64 14.82
C ASP A 225 -20.84 3.17 15.76
N ASN A 226 -19.57 3.16 15.34
CA ASN A 226 -18.44 3.62 16.16
C ASN A 226 -18.42 3.04 17.59
N THR A 227 -18.80 1.78 17.70
CA THR A 227 -18.77 1.01 18.97
C THR A 227 -17.63 -0.01 18.91
N PRO A 228 -17.13 -0.50 20.04
CA PRO A 228 -16.06 -1.50 20.05
C PRO A 228 -16.40 -2.70 19.16
N ILE A 229 -15.49 -3.07 18.29
CA ILE A 229 -15.61 -4.24 17.41
C ILE A 229 -14.50 -5.24 17.69
N VAL A 230 -14.84 -6.53 17.54
CA VAL A 230 -13.90 -7.63 17.75
C VAL A 230 -13.50 -8.23 16.42
N GLY A 231 -12.20 -8.38 16.24
CA GLY A 231 -11.59 -9.08 15.10
C GLY A 231 -10.70 -10.23 15.53
N THR A 232 -10.21 -10.95 14.54
CA THR A 232 -9.18 -11.99 14.73
C THR A 232 -8.10 -11.84 13.69
N ILE A 233 -6.86 -12.16 14.06
CA ILE A 233 -5.74 -12.33 13.13
C ILE A 233 -5.43 -13.81 13.03
N ARG A 234 -5.33 -14.30 11.79
CA ARG A 234 -4.85 -15.64 11.45
C ARG A 234 -3.69 -15.50 10.47
N PRO A 235 -2.67 -16.37 10.50
CA PRO A 235 -1.64 -16.36 9.47
C PRO A 235 -2.23 -16.47 8.06
N GLU A 236 -3.28 -17.26 7.88
CA GLU A 236 -3.96 -17.52 6.62
C GLU A 236 -4.80 -16.33 6.10
N ASP A 237 -4.99 -15.29 6.90
CA ASP A 237 -5.59 -14.02 6.45
C ASP A 237 -4.69 -13.30 5.43
N ALA A 238 -3.38 -13.57 5.45
CA ALA A 238 -2.42 -13.12 4.46
C ALA A 238 -2.28 -14.17 3.35
N GLU A 239 -2.92 -13.92 2.21
CA GLU A 239 -2.88 -14.82 1.07
C GLU A 239 -1.45 -15.01 0.54
N GLY A 240 -1.01 -16.27 0.47
CA GLY A 240 0.33 -16.62 -0.04
C GLY A 240 1.46 -16.47 0.96
N ILE A 241 1.18 -16.29 2.25
CA ILE A 241 2.21 -16.40 3.29
C ILE A 241 2.87 -17.79 3.22
N ALA A 242 4.17 -17.86 3.49
CA ALA A 242 4.88 -19.14 3.49
C ALA A 242 4.30 -20.09 4.54
N GLN A 243 4.15 -21.36 4.16
CA GLN A 243 3.61 -22.38 5.05
C GLN A 243 4.59 -22.73 6.18
N ALA A 244 4.10 -22.70 7.39
CA ALA A 244 4.83 -23.11 8.59
C ALA A 244 3.88 -23.75 9.61
N GLU A 245 4.39 -24.50 10.56
CA GLU A 245 3.59 -25.04 11.67
C GLU A 245 3.23 -23.96 12.68
N GLU A 246 4.14 -23.00 12.88
CA GLU A 246 4.01 -21.89 13.82
C GLU A 246 4.40 -20.57 13.16
N TYR A 247 3.78 -19.49 13.63
CA TYR A 247 4.02 -18.13 13.19
C TYR A 247 4.18 -17.20 14.40
N ALA A 248 5.20 -16.34 14.35
CA ALA A 248 5.29 -15.20 15.26
C ALA A 248 4.42 -14.07 14.73
N VAL A 249 3.45 -13.64 15.52
CA VAL A 249 2.56 -12.52 15.22
C VAL A 249 2.93 -11.38 16.17
N TYR A 250 3.54 -10.34 15.60
CA TYR A 250 4.00 -9.16 16.33
C TYR A 250 3.07 -7.96 16.04
N GLU A 251 2.50 -7.36 17.09
CA GLU A 251 1.73 -6.13 16.95
C GLU A 251 2.66 -4.92 17.10
N HIS A 252 2.74 -4.10 16.08
CA HIS A 252 3.75 -3.05 15.94
C HIS A 252 3.67 -1.98 17.05
N PHE A 253 2.46 -1.52 17.39
CA PHE A 253 2.28 -0.38 18.31
C PHE A 253 2.36 -0.78 19.78
N SER A 254 1.83 -1.94 20.16
CA SER A 254 1.92 -2.46 21.54
C SER A 254 3.27 -3.13 21.82
N GLY A 255 3.95 -3.62 20.79
CA GLY A 255 5.14 -4.44 20.92
C GLY A 255 4.85 -5.86 21.42
N GLU A 256 3.59 -6.26 21.49
CA GLU A 256 3.19 -7.60 21.91
C GLU A 256 3.48 -8.63 20.82
N MET A 257 3.87 -9.84 21.23
CA MET A 257 4.13 -10.95 20.34
C MET A 257 3.44 -12.23 20.84
N THR A 258 2.78 -12.90 19.92
CA THR A 258 2.11 -14.19 20.17
C THR A 258 2.57 -15.22 19.14
N ILE A 259 2.84 -16.46 19.58
CA ILE A 259 3.04 -17.58 18.65
C ILE A 259 1.66 -18.19 18.37
N LEU A 260 1.33 -18.31 17.09
CA LEU A 260 0.13 -19.02 16.61
C LEU A 260 0.54 -20.24 15.82
N ARG A 261 -0.15 -21.34 16.02
CA ARG A 261 -0.10 -22.47 15.09
C ARG A 261 -0.95 -22.18 13.85
N ALA A 262 -0.63 -22.86 12.77
CA ALA A 262 -1.48 -22.84 11.58
C ALA A 262 -2.94 -23.16 11.95
N GLY A 263 -3.88 -22.33 11.51
CA GLY A 263 -5.31 -22.42 11.81
C GLY A 263 -5.76 -21.77 13.13
N GLU A 264 -4.84 -21.39 14.03
CA GLU A 264 -5.18 -20.64 15.24
C GLU A 264 -5.47 -19.16 14.92
N ALA A 265 -6.20 -18.51 15.84
CA ALA A 265 -6.61 -17.11 15.70
C ALA A 265 -6.27 -16.32 16.97
N LEU A 266 -5.69 -15.14 16.80
CA LEU A 266 -5.48 -14.15 17.84
C LEU A 266 -6.64 -13.16 17.84
N PRO A 267 -7.49 -13.11 18.89
CA PRO A 267 -8.53 -12.11 19.00
C PRO A 267 -7.95 -10.74 19.34
N PHE A 268 -8.57 -9.67 18.85
CA PHE A 268 -8.27 -8.30 19.22
C PHE A 268 -9.53 -7.44 19.18
N THR A 269 -9.48 -6.28 19.84
CA THR A 269 -10.58 -5.31 19.85
C THR A 269 -10.07 -3.98 19.31
N LEU A 270 -10.89 -3.32 18.51
CA LEU A 270 -10.75 -1.91 18.16
C LEU A 270 -11.86 -1.14 18.87
N ALA A 271 -11.48 -0.08 19.59
CA ALA A 271 -12.40 0.64 20.47
C ALA A 271 -13.36 1.57 19.73
N ASP A 272 -12.84 2.28 18.74
CA ASP A 272 -13.55 3.32 17.99
C ASP A 272 -12.89 3.58 16.64
N HIS A 273 -13.38 4.57 15.88
CA HIS A 273 -12.86 4.94 14.56
C HIS A 273 -11.40 5.42 14.54
N ASP A 274 -10.83 5.81 15.65
CA ASP A 274 -9.43 6.21 15.71
C ASP A 274 -8.50 5.02 15.95
N ASP A 275 -9.05 3.87 16.39
CA ASP A 275 -8.28 2.67 16.71
C ASP A 275 -7.94 1.85 15.46
N PHE A 276 -6.73 1.35 15.42
CA PHE A 276 -6.21 0.50 14.36
C PHE A 276 -5.05 -0.35 14.88
N ARG A 277 -4.68 -1.41 14.16
CA ARG A 277 -3.55 -2.29 14.49
C ARG A 277 -2.73 -2.58 13.25
N LEU A 278 -1.45 -2.88 13.48
CA LEU A 278 -0.54 -3.37 12.43
C LEU A 278 0.17 -4.62 12.93
N TYR A 279 -0.11 -5.74 12.31
CA TYR A 279 0.49 -7.02 12.63
C TYR A 279 1.53 -7.42 11.59
N ILE A 280 2.70 -7.83 12.07
CA ILE A 280 3.74 -8.48 11.28
C ILE A 280 3.68 -9.97 11.59
N ILE A 281 3.58 -10.80 10.55
CA ILE A 281 3.44 -12.26 10.68
C ILE A 281 4.66 -12.91 10.02
N VAL A 282 5.41 -13.64 10.82
CA VAL A 282 6.67 -14.27 10.38
C VAL A 282 6.61 -15.76 10.65
N PRO A 283 6.82 -16.63 9.64
CA PRO A 283 6.95 -18.07 9.86
C PRO A 283 8.07 -18.40 10.84
N VAL A 284 7.81 -19.31 11.77
CA VAL A 284 8.84 -19.82 12.70
C VAL A 284 9.52 -21.02 12.05
N VAL A 285 10.83 -20.96 11.91
CA VAL A 285 11.66 -22.04 11.34
C VAL A 285 12.70 -22.45 12.37
N ASP A 286 12.74 -23.70 12.75
CA ASP A 286 13.65 -24.24 13.76
C ASP A 286 13.65 -23.44 15.08
N GLY A 287 12.45 -22.97 15.49
CA GLY A 287 12.26 -22.19 16.72
C GLY A 287 12.72 -20.72 16.63
N PHE A 288 13.05 -20.24 15.42
CA PHE A 288 13.49 -18.87 15.16
C PHE A 288 12.60 -18.16 14.14
N ALA A 289 12.29 -16.87 14.39
CA ALA A 289 11.56 -16.01 13.47
C ALA A 289 12.12 -14.58 13.53
N PRO A 290 12.77 -14.08 12.48
CA PRO A 290 13.27 -12.71 12.43
C PRO A 290 12.14 -11.74 12.06
N ILE A 291 11.74 -10.88 13.00
CA ILE A 291 10.71 -9.86 12.75
C ILE A 291 11.28 -8.73 11.88
N GLY A 292 12.55 -8.37 12.06
CA GLY A 292 13.20 -7.30 11.32
C GLY A 292 13.34 -6.00 12.11
N LEU A 293 13.42 -4.87 11.41
CA LEU A 293 13.54 -3.55 12.04
C LEU A 293 12.18 -3.09 12.59
N VAL A 294 11.97 -3.25 13.91
CA VAL A 294 10.67 -2.97 14.56
C VAL A 294 10.33 -1.48 14.65
N ASP A 295 11.24 -0.59 14.29
CA ASP A 295 10.96 0.84 14.10
C ASP A 295 10.30 1.12 12.74
N LYS A 296 10.20 0.13 11.86
CA LYS A 296 9.60 0.24 10.53
C LYS A 296 8.27 -0.51 10.49
N TYR A 297 7.27 0.05 9.80
CA TYR A 297 5.97 -0.61 9.67
C TYR A 297 6.07 -1.96 8.94
N ILE A 298 6.90 -2.03 7.91
CA ILE A 298 7.14 -3.28 7.20
C ILE A 298 8.49 -3.83 7.66
N SER A 299 8.56 -4.20 8.94
CA SER A 299 9.79 -4.60 9.63
C SER A 299 10.62 -5.65 8.89
N PRO A 300 10.05 -6.70 8.25
CA PRO A 300 10.85 -7.74 7.57
C PRO A 300 11.68 -7.21 6.40
N LEU A 301 11.28 -6.10 5.78
CA LEU A 301 12.06 -5.51 4.67
C LEU A 301 13.40 -4.93 5.12
N GLY A 302 13.59 -4.74 6.42
CA GLY A 302 14.88 -4.36 7.00
C GLY A 302 15.93 -5.48 6.96
N ILE A 303 15.54 -6.70 6.59
CA ILE A 303 16.44 -7.86 6.52
C ILE A 303 16.97 -8.00 5.09
N THR A 304 18.29 -7.97 4.93
CA THR A 304 18.96 -8.11 3.61
C THR A 304 19.45 -9.53 3.33
N ALA A 305 19.78 -10.28 4.38
CA ALA A 305 20.18 -11.69 4.27
C ALA A 305 19.90 -12.43 5.58
N GLN A 306 19.65 -13.74 5.47
CA GLN A 306 19.52 -14.63 6.62
C GLN A 306 20.15 -15.98 6.33
N ILE A 307 20.92 -16.51 7.29
CA ILE A 307 21.46 -17.87 7.29
C ILE A 307 21.25 -18.44 8.69
N GLY A 308 20.31 -19.37 8.84
CA GLY A 308 19.90 -19.84 10.16
C GLY A 308 19.39 -18.68 11.03
N GLU A 309 19.99 -18.49 12.20
CA GLU A 309 19.69 -17.38 13.11
C GLU A 309 20.49 -16.10 12.83
N THR A 310 21.47 -16.14 11.93
CA THR A 310 22.28 -14.97 11.58
C THR A 310 21.54 -14.12 10.55
N VAL A 311 21.32 -12.85 10.89
CA VAL A 311 20.57 -11.89 10.07
C VAL A 311 21.44 -10.67 9.80
N ALA A 312 21.49 -10.24 8.53
CA ALA A 312 22.04 -8.97 8.11
C ALA A 312 20.91 -7.96 7.92
N LEU A 313 21.09 -6.75 8.43
CA LEU A 313 20.13 -5.67 8.34
C LEU A 313 20.53 -4.65 7.26
N TYR A 314 19.54 -3.94 6.74
CA TYR A 314 19.74 -2.89 5.74
C TYR A 314 20.38 -1.64 6.37
N GLU A 315 19.95 -1.27 7.57
CA GLU A 315 20.46 -0.14 8.35
C GLU A 315 20.50 -0.47 9.84
N HIS A 316 21.13 0.39 10.60
CA HIS A 316 21.10 0.31 12.07
C HIS A 316 19.70 0.65 12.59
N GLY A 317 19.27 -0.06 13.63
CA GLY A 317 18.01 0.17 14.28
C GLY A 317 17.62 -0.93 15.26
N ARG A 318 16.40 -0.86 15.78
CA ARG A 318 15.89 -1.86 16.72
C ARG A 318 15.49 -3.14 15.97
N TYR A 319 16.30 -4.16 16.10
CA TYR A 319 16.06 -5.48 15.50
C TYR A 319 15.25 -6.37 16.44
N GLY A 320 14.07 -6.79 15.98
CA GLY A 320 13.21 -7.76 16.68
C GLY A 320 13.34 -9.17 16.09
N TYR A 321 13.38 -10.18 16.95
CA TYR A 321 13.31 -11.58 16.55
C TYR A 321 12.69 -12.43 17.66
N VAL A 322 12.16 -13.59 17.28
CA VAL A 322 11.68 -14.62 18.21
C VAL A 322 12.65 -15.78 18.22
N LYS A 323 13.01 -16.25 19.40
CA LYS A 323 13.82 -17.47 19.59
C LYS A 323 13.24 -18.28 20.74
N ALA A 324 13.01 -19.57 20.51
CA ALA A 324 12.43 -20.48 21.47
C ALA A 324 11.11 -19.91 22.13
N GLY A 325 10.25 -19.31 21.30
CA GLY A 325 8.96 -18.74 21.71
C GLY A 325 9.03 -17.41 22.47
N LYS A 326 10.22 -16.79 22.59
CA LYS A 326 10.41 -15.50 23.29
C LYS A 326 10.82 -14.41 22.32
N LEU A 327 10.25 -13.22 22.49
CA LEU A 327 10.63 -12.02 21.77
C LEU A 327 11.91 -11.41 22.35
N TYR A 328 12.83 -11.02 21.48
CA TYR A 328 14.01 -10.24 21.77
C TYR A 328 14.03 -9.01 20.88
N ILE A 329 14.41 -7.86 21.43
CA ILE A 329 14.63 -6.60 20.68
C ILE A 329 15.99 -6.06 21.12
N GLU A 330 16.85 -5.79 20.16
CA GLU A 330 18.22 -5.29 20.40
C GLU A 330 18.61 -4.24 19.38
N GLU A 331 19.45 -3.29 19.78
CA GLU A 331 20.05 -2.34 18.84
C GLU A 331 21.15 -3.04 18.02
N ARG A 332 21.07 -2.92 16.73
CA ARG A 332 22.05 -3.47 15.78
C ARG A 332 22.45 -2.48 14.71
#